data_d68e5bc9e74b2b025114864ed8c98163
#
_entry.id   d68e5bc9e74b2b025114864ed8c98163
#
_cell.length_a   1.000
_cell.length_b   1.000
_cell.length_c   1.000
_cell.angle_alpha   90.00
_cell.angle_beta   90.00
_cell.angle_gamma   90.00
#
_symmetry.space_group_name_H-M   'P 1'
#
loop_
_entity.id
_entity.type
_entity.pdbx_description
1 polymer ?
#
loop_
_entity_poly.entity_id
_entity_poly.type
_entity_poly.pdbx_seq_one_letter_code
_entity_poly.pdbx_strand_id
1 'polypeptide(L)'
;RRIVIVRAAEAREALPALLAARGARVEIVPVYRTVPEEGAPLDLAQLDAVTFTSSSTVRNFRARFPGEITPLVASIGPITSQTARALGLRVDLEAKACTIPALVEALVAHFAQEAR
;
A
#
# COMPACT_ATOMS: atom_id res chain seq x y z
N ARG A 1 8.00 3.38 -31.28
CA ARG A 1 6.63 2.89 -31.16
C ARG A 1 5.82 3.80 -30.26
N ARG A 2 4.53 3.84 -30.49
CA ARG A 2 3.61 4.66 -29.68
C ARG A 2 2.90 3.75 -28.67
N ILE A 3 2.95 4.12 -27.41
CA ILE A 3 2.37 3.34 -26.32
C ILE A 3 1.46 4.26 -25.50
N VAL A 4 0.26 3.79 -25.22
CA VAL A 4 -0.71 4.49 -24.36
C VAL A 4 -0.77 3.75 -23.03
N ILE A 5 -0.61 4.47 -21.93
CA ILE A 5 -0.75 3.93 -20.58
C ILE A 5 -2.04 4.46 -20.00
N VAL A 6 -2.99 3.58 -19.75
CA VAL A 6 -4.27 3.90 -19.12
C VAL A 6 -4.15 3.58 -17.63
N ARG A 7 -4.27 4.58 -16.78
CA ARG A 7 -3.99 4.41 -15.34
C ARG A 7 -4.71 5.44 -14.48
N ALA A 8 -4.55 5.29 -13.15
CA ALA A 8 -4.93 6.33 -12.21
C ALA A 8 -4.10 7.61 -12.43
N ALA A 9 -4.65 8.77 -12.10
CA ALA A 9 -3.93 10.04 -12.21
C ALA A 9 -2.65 10.04 -11.38
N GLU A 10 -2.70 9.49 -10.16
CA GLU A 10 -1.57 9.33 -9.27
C GLU A 10 -1.00 7.91 -9.39
N ALA A 11 0.03 7.73 -10.18
CA ALA A 11 0.71 6.45 -10.32
C ALA A 11 2.22 6.68 -10.42
N ARG A 12 2.99 5.61 -10.19
CA ARG A 12 4.45 5.72 -10.24
C ARG A 12 4.93 6.02 -11.67
N GLU A 13 5.96 6.84 -11.76
CA GLU A 13 6.53 7.26 -13.04
C GLU A 13 7.48 6.23 -13.66
N ALA A 14 7.74 5.11 -12.99
CA ALA A 14 8.72 4.13 -13.44
C ALA A 14 8.40 3.55 -14.82
N LEU A 15 7.16 3.15 -15.07
CA LEU A 15 6.79 2.54 -16.36
C LEU A 15 6.91 3.53 -17.53
N PRO A 16 6.31 4.75 -17.47
CA PRO A 16 6.49 5.70 -18.57
C PRO A 16 7.95 6.10 -18.79
N ALA A 17 8.71 6.30 -17.72
CA ALA A 17 10.12 6.68 -17.82
C ALA A 17 10.97 5.60 -18.47
N LEU A 18 10.79 4.33 -18.10
CA LEU A 18 11.52 3.20 -18.67
C LEU A 18 11.18 2.98 -20.14
N LEU A 19 9.91 3.14 -20.51
CA LEU A 19 9.48 3.01 -21.92
C LEU A 19 10.03 4.14 -22.76
N ALA A 20 9.99 5.38 -22.27
CA ALA A 20 10.54 6.54 -22.97
C ALA A 20 12.06 6.41 -23.16
N ALA A 21 12.78 5.91 -22.14
CA ALA A 21 14.21 5.69 -22.20
C ALA A 21 14.60 4.67 -23.29
N ARG A 22 13.68 3.78 -23.67
CA ARG A 22 13.89 2.79 -24.72
C ARG A 22 13.38 3.24 -26.10
N GLY A 23 13.08 4.53 -26.23
CA GLY A 23 12.69 5.13 -27.50
C GLY A 23 11.21 5.10 -27.82
N ALA A 24 10.35 4.67 -26.89
CA ALA A 24 8.91 4.69 -27.10
C ALA A 24 8.33 6.10 -26.92
N ARG A 25 7.30 6.43 -27.69
CA ARG A 25 6.49 7.62 -27.44
C ARG A 25 5.36 7.20 -26.50
N VAL A 26 5.38 7.74 -25.29
CA VAL A 26 4.45 7.35 -24.24
C VAL A 26 3.39 8.43 -24.06
N GLU A 27 2.12 8.02 -24.12
CA GLU A 27 0.99 8.88 -23.82
C GLU A 27 0.27 8.30 -22.58
N ILE A 28 0.09 9.13 -21.57
CA ILE A 28 -0.59 8.73 -20.33
C ILE A 28 -2.03 9.23 -20.40
N VAL A 29 -2.98 8.31 -20.20
CA VAL A 29 -4.40 8.64 -20.16
C VAL A 29 -4.91 8.33 -18.75
N PRO A 30 -5.01 9.34 -17.87
CA PRO A 30 -5.60 9.13 -16.55
C PRO A 30 -7.10 8.95 -16.68
N VAL A 31 -7.61 7.82 -16.20
CA VAL A 31 -9.04 7.47 -16.32
C VAL A 31 -9.75 7.49 -14.99
N TYR A 32 -9.02 7.54 -13.88
CA TYR A 32 -9.58 7.66 -12.55
C TYR A 32 -8.57 8.30 -11.60
N ARG A 33 -9.04 8.67 -10.44
CA ARG A 33 -8.22 9.26 -9.39
C ARG A 33 -8.60 8.63 -8.06
N THR A 34 -7.59 8.25 -7.28
CA THR A 34 -7.80 7.72 -5.94
C THR A 34 -7.97 8.88 -4.96
N VAL A 35 -9.06 8.89 -4.22
CA VAL A 35 -9.33 9.91 -3.20
C VAL A 35 -9.55 9.23 -1.85
N PRO A 36 -9.16 9.87 -0.74
CA PRO A 36 -9.45 9.34 0.59
C PRO A 36 -10.96 9.26 0.82
N GLU A 37 -11.39 8.16 1.43
CA GLU A 37 -12.77 8.02 1.85
C GLU A 37 -12.99 8.71 3.20
N GLU A 38 -14.03 9.52 3.30
CA GLU A 38 -14.48 10.10 4.55
C GLU A 38 -15.50 9.15 5.18
N GLY A 39 -14.99 8.20 5.95
CA GLY A 39 -15.82 7.18 6.59
C GLY A 39 -16.24 7.53 8.01
N ALA A 40 -17.01 6.62 8.60
CA ALA A 40 -17.39 6.68 10.01
C ALA A 40 -16.13 6.68 10.90
N PRO A 41 -16.22 7.23 12.14
CA PRO A 41 -15.11 7.16 13.09
C PRO A 41 -14.70 5.70 13.35
N LEU A 42 -13.40 5.48 13.40
CA LEU A 42 -12.82 4.17 13.64
C LEU A 42 -11.91 4.23 14.87
N ASP A 43 -12.18 3.37 15.85
CA ASP A 43 -11.33 3.25 17.03
C ASP A 43 -10.24 2.20 16.77
N LEU A 44 -9.05 2.65 16.47
CA LEU A 44 -7.92 1.77 16.18
C LEU A 44 -7.53 0.90 17.37
N ALA A 45 -7.78 1.37 18.60
CA ALA A 45 -7.41 0.60 19.80
C ALA A 45 -8.19 -0.72 19.93
N GLN A 46 -9.32 -0.85 19.26
CA GLN A 46 -10.13 -2.07 19.26
C GLN A 46 -9.76 -3.04 18.14
N LEU A 47 -8.82 -2.67 17.28
CA LEU A 47 -8.41 -3.51 16.15
C LEU A 47 -7.17 -4.33 16.50
N ASP A 48 -7.10 -5.54 15.98
CA ASP A 48 -5.92 -6.41 16.13
C ASP A 48 -4.86 -6.14 15.07
N ALA A 49 -5.27 -5.79 13.86
CA ALA A 49 -4.36 -5.55 12.76
C ALA A 49 -4.91 -4.56 11.73
N VAL A 50 -3.99 -3.90 11.05
CA VAL A 50 -4.27 -3.07 9.88
C VAL A 50 -3.42 -3.61 8.74
N THR A 51 -4.03 -3.81 7.58
CA THR A 51 -3.33 -4.32 6.38
C THR A 51 -3.22 -3.24 5.32
N PHE A 52 -2.06 -3.20 4.66
CA PHE A 52 -1.83 -2.28 3.55
C PHE A 52 -1.40 -3.06 2.31
N THR A 53 -2.11 -2.84 1.23
CA THR A 53 -1.84 -3.49 -0.06
C THR A 53 -1.30 -2.54 -1.12
N SER A 54 -1.14 -1.25 -0.79
CA SER A 54 -0.57 -0.26 -1.69
C SER A 54 -0.01 0.93 -0.92
N SER A 55 0.93 1.65 -1.55
CA SER A 55 1.50 2.86 -0.96
C SER A 55 0.48 3.99 -0.83
N SER A 56 -0.46 4.09 -1.77
CA SER A 56 -1.51 5.12 -1.71
C SER A 56 -2.44 4.93 -0.51
N THR A 57 -2.77 3.69 -0.17
CA THR A 57 -3.59 3.41 1.02
C THR A 57 -2.84 3.77 2.30
N VAL A 58 -1.53 3.54 2.34
CA VAL A 58 -0.71 3.96 3.50
C VAL A 58 -0.76 5.48 3.67
N ARG A 59 -0.55 6.23 2.59
CA ARG A 59 -0.57 7.69 2.64
C ARG A 59 -1.93 8.22 3.09
N ASN A 60 -3.02 7.70 2.54
CA ASN A 60 -4.37 8.12 2.90
C ASN A 60 -4.72 7.76 4.35
N PHE A 61 -4.32 6.56 4.79
CA PHE A 61 -4.49 6.14 6.18
C PHE A 61 -3.74 7.07 7.13
N ARG A 62 -2.47 7.38 6.82
CA ARG A 62 -1.63 8.21 7.69
C ARG A 62 -2.14 9.65 7.78
N ALA A 63 -2.71 10.17 6.70
CA ALA A 63 -3.34 11.49 6.71
C ALA A 63 -4.55 11.54 7.66
N ARG A 64 -5.31 10.44 7.72
CA ARG A 64 -6.48 10.34 8.60
C ARG A 64 -6.09 10.02 10.06
N PHE A 65 -5.05 9.21 10.26
CA PHE A 65 -4.60 8.77 11.57
C PHE A 65 -3.11 9.14 11.76
N PRO A 66 -2.80 10.40 12.13
CA PRO A 66 -1.41 10.85 12.24
C PRO A 66 -0.70 10.43 13.52
N GLY A 67 -1.42 9.94 14.52
CA GLY A 67 -0.88 9.57 15.82
C GLY A 67 -0.28 8.17 15.86
N GLU A 68 -0.12 7.65 17.06
CA GLU A 68 0.39 6.30 17.29
C GLU A 68 -0.63 5.26 16.80
N ILE A 69 -0.12 4.24 16.11
CA ILE A 69 -0.92 3.13 15.61
C ILE A 69 -0.62 1.91 16.46
N THR A 70 -1.59 1.52 17.29
CA THR A 70 -1.43 0.41 18.22
C THR A 70 -1.66 -0.97 17.60
N PRO A 71 -2.59 -1.17 16.63
CA PRO A 71 -2.73 -2.47 15.99
C PRO A 71 -1.47 -2.92 15.25
N LEU A 72 -1.34 -4.22 15.04
CA LEU A 72 -0.30 -4.79 14.20
C LEU A 72 -0.39 -4.20 12.79
N VAL A 73 0.71 -3.80 12.22
CA VAL A 73 0.77 -3.27 10.86
C VAL A 73 1.34 -4.33 9.93
N ALA A 74 0.54 -4.76 8.97
CA ALA A 74 0.92 -5.78 8.00
C ALA A 74 0.94 -5.20 6.58
N SER A 75 2.03 -5.43 5.86
CA SER A 75 2.26 -4.92 4.51
C SER A 75 2.34 -6.04 3.50
N ILE A 76 1.83 -5.79 2.31
CA ILE A 76 1.88 -6.77 1.21
C ILE A 76 3.29 -6.94 0.62
N GLY A 77 4.15 -5.95 0.73
CA GLY A 77 5.48 -6.04 0.13
C GLY A 77 6.39 -4.86 0.41
N PRO A 78 7.62 -4.90 -0.14
CA PRO A 78 8.68 -3.93 0.19
C PRO A 78 8.34 -2.48 -0.13
N ILE A 79 7.69 -2.23 -1.26
CA ILE A 79 7.34 -0.85 -1.68
C ILE A 79 6.35 -0.23 -0.69
N THR A 80 5.31 -0.98 -0.34
CA THR A 80 4.31 -0.54 0.65
C THR A 80 4.94 -0.35 2.02
N SER A 81 5.81 -1.28 2.43
CA SER A 81 6.54 -1.18 3.70
C SER A 81 7.44 0.05 3.76
N GLN A 82 8.12 0.35 2.66
CA GLN A 82 8.99 1.52 2.57
C GLN A 82 8.20 2.82 2.76
N THR A 83 7.05 2.93 2.10
CA THR A 83 6.17 4.08 2.26
C THR A 83 5.66 4.20 3.70
N ALA A 84 5.27 3.09 4.31
CA ALA A 84 4.81 3.07 5.70
C ALA A 84 5.90 3.59 6.65
N ARG A 85 7.12 3.09 6.53
CA ARG A 85 8.25 3.52 7.35
C ARG A 85 8.60 5.00 7.14
N ALA A 86 8.55 5.47 5.89
CA ALA A 86 8.80 6.87 5.57
C ALA A 86 7.79 7.82 6.23
N LEU A 87 6.58 7.34 6.48
CA LEU A 87 5.52 8.09 7.15
C LEU A 87 5.44 7.84 8.66
N GLY A 88 6.47 7.21 9.23
CA GLY A 88 6.58 7.01 10.67
C GLY A 88 5.82 5.81 11.22
N LEU A 89 5.33 4.90 10.37
CA LEU A 89 4.72 3.66 10.81
C LEU A 89 5.77 2.58 10.97
N ARG A 90 5.62 1.73 12.01
CA ARG A 90 6.37 0.48 12.03
C ARG A 90 5.68 -0.51 11.11
N VAL A 91 6.43 -1.46 10.59
CA VAL A 91 5.88 -2.58 9.81
C VAL A 91 6.20 -3.84 10.60
N ASP A 92 5.17 -4.45 11.18
CA ASP A 92 5.33 -5.64 12.03
C ASP A 92 5.42 -6.91 11.20
N LEU A 93 4.69 -6.96 10.09
CA LEU A 93 4.67 -8.09 9.16
C LEU A 93 4.76 -7.60 7.73
N GLU A 94 5.50 -8.35 6.92
CA GLU A 94 5.52 -8.18 5.48
C GLU A 94 5.29 -9.55 4.85
N ALA A 95 4.40 -9.65 3.87
CA ALA A 95 4.15 -10.89 3.16
C ALA A 95 5.40 -11.36 2.42
N LYS A 96 5.61 -12.67 2.35
CA LYS A 96 6.78 -13.26 1.67
C LYS A 96 6.77 -13.05 0.16
N ALA A 97 5.60 -12.82 -0.40
CA ALA A 97 5.41 -12.46 -1.80
C ALA A 97 4.31 -11.37 -1.85
N CYS A 98 4.35 -10.53 -2.88
CA CYS A 98 3.38 -9.43 -3.03
C CYS A 98 2.03 -9.93 -3.52
N THR A 99 1.41 -10.84 -2.78
CA THR A 99 0.12 -11.45 -3.10
C THR A 99 -0.79 -11.44 -1.87
N ILE A 100 -2.08 -11.40 -2.11
CA ILE A 100 -3.08 -11.49 -1.03
C ILE A 100 -2.96 -12.81 -0.25
N PRO A 101 -2.85 -13.99 -0.90
CA PRO A 101 -2.63 -15.22 -0.15
C PRO A 101 -1.41 -15.20 0.77
N ALA A 102 -0.29 -14.64 0.31
CA ALA A 102 0.91 -14.54 1.13
C ALA A 102 0.72 -13.62 2.33
N LEU A 103 -0.03 -12.52 2.17
CA LEU A 103 -0.37 -11.62 3.27
C LEU A 103 -1.26 -12.33 4.30
N VAL A 104 -2.27 -13.06 3.84
CA VAL A 104 -3.13 -13.87 4.72
C VAL A 104 -2.32 -14.90 5.49
N GLU A 105 -1.42 -15.62 4.82
CA GLU A 105 -0.56 -16.62 5.48
C GLU A 105 0.31 -16.00 6.58
N ALA A 106 0.87 -14.82 6.32
CA ALA A 106 1.69 -14.11 7.31
C ALA A 106 0.87 -13.75 8.56
N LEU A 107 -0.35 -13.26 8.37
CA LEU A 107 -1.25 -12.91 9.47
C LEU A 107 -1.68 -14.15 10.26
N VAL A 108 -2.06 -15.23 9.56
CA VAL A 108 -2.46 -16.48 10.20
C VAL A 108 -1.32 -17.05 11.05
N ALA A 109 -0.11 -17.07 10.50
CA ALA A 109 1.07 -17.58 11.24
C ALA A 109 1.36 -16.73 12.49
N HIS A 110 1.25 -15.41 12.38
CA HIS A 110 1.49 -14.52 13.52
C HIS A 110 0.49 -14.74 14.64
N PHE A 111 -0.80 -14.73 14.33
CA PHE A 111 -1.84 -14.90 15.35
C PHE A 111 -1.92 -16.32 15.91
N ALA A 112 -1.54 -17.32 15.14
CA ALA A 112 -1.42 -18.69 15.65
C ALA A 112 -0.32 -18.80 16.71
N GLN A 113 0.78 -18.07 16.57
CA GLN A 113 1.85 -18.03 17.58
C GLN A 113 1.40 -17.33 18.86
N GLU A 114 0.63 -16.25 18.75
CA GLU A 114 0.11 -15.54 19.92
C GLU A 114 -0.89 -16.38 20.73
N ALA A 115 -1.62 -17.26 20.06
CA ALA A 115 -2.62 -18.11 20.72
C ALA A 115 -2.02 -19.24 21.58
N ARG A 116 -0.69 -19.39 21.57
CA ARG A 116 0.02 -20.42 22.36
C ARG A 116 0.55 -19.84 23.70
#